data_c93d30408f3f4d6ba8705e9b8013e729
#
_entry.id   c93d30408f3f4d6ba8705e9b8013e729
#
_cell.length_a   1.000
_cell.length_b   1.000
_cell.length_c   1.000
_cell.angle_alpha   90.00
_cell.angle_beta   90.00
_cell.angle_gamma   90.00
#
_symmetry.space_group_name_H-M   'P 1'
#
loop_
_entity.id
_entity.type
_entity.pdbx_description
1 polymer ?
#
loop_
_entity_poly.entity_id
_entity_poly.type
_entity_poly.pdbx_seq_one_letter_code
_entity_poly.pdbx_strand_id
1 'polypeptide(L)'
;MLPVGPDSPLLPRRAPRTRRHRWPVTLQHGEIVLAPLRQRDGGAWERVRRENSAWLRPWEATLPPGSDPGPATFTGLVRTLSHQAREGRMLPWLVWLEPGGDRKRARLAGQLTVSGIVGGSASWGQIGYWVDQRLAGRGIIPTAVALAVDYCFGAMGLNRIEIAIRPENVRSLRVVAKLGFRPEGLRPRYLHIDGDWRDHLVFALNAEEVPEGLLRRWDNLRRP
;
A
#
# COMPACT_ATOMS: atom_id res chain seq x y z
N MET A 1 40.83 15.63 -31.34
CA MET A 1 41.25 14.21 -31.37
C MET A 1 42.11 14.00 -30.13
N LEU A 2 41.53 13.52 -29.02
CA LEU A 2 42.22 13.18 -27.78
C LEU A 2 42.20 11.67 -27.61
N PRO A 3 43.26 11.01 -27.20
CA PRO A 3 43.36 9.56 -27.16
C PRO A 3 42.58 9.00 -26.00
N VAL A 4 41.79 7.99 -26.30
CA VAL A 4 41.11 7.12 -25.32
C VAL A 4 42.16 6.11 -24.86
N GLY A 5 42.53 6.14 -23.58
CA GLY A 5 43.39 5.13 -22.96
C GLY A 5 42.57 3.86 -22.63
N PRO A 6 43.18 2.68 -22.75
CA PRO A 6 42.49 1.40 -22.47
C PRO A 6 42.54 1.02 -21.01
N ASP A 7 41.55 0.19 -20.62
CA ASP A 7 41.53 -0.75 -19.51
C ASP A 7 41.23 -0.25 -18.11
N SER A 8 39.90 -0.29 -17.81
CA SER A 8 39.45 -0.77 -16.51
C SER A 8 38.27 -1.75 -16.73
N PRO A 9 38.40 -3.03 -16.38
CA PRO A 9 37.28 -3.96 -16.46
C PRO A 9 36.30 -3.63 -15.36
N LEU A 10 35.22 -2.98 -15.71
CA LEU A 10 34.00 -2.93 -14.89
C LEU A 10 33.46 -4.38 -14.78
N LEU A 11 33.94 -5.11 -13.78
CA LEU A 11 33.29 -6.34 -13.37
C LEU A 11 31.81 -6.02 -13.11
N PRO A 12 30.87 -6.72 -13.76
CA PRO A 12 29.47 -6.51 -13.49
C PRO A 12 29.25 -6.85 -12.02
N ARG A 13 28.88 -5.86 -11.20
CA ARG A 13 28.35 -6.10 -9.86
C ARG A 13 27.18 -7.06 -10.06
N ARG A 14 27.33 -8.28 -9.53
CA ARG A 14 26.22 -9.25 -9.49
C ARG A 14 25.01 -8.53 -8.98
N ALA A 15 23.99 -8.38 -9.85
CA ALA A 15 22.68 -7.90 -9.43
C ALA A 15 22.24 -8.73 -8.22
N PRO A 16 21.76 -8.09 -7.14
CA PRO A 16 21.27 -8.83 -5.99
C PRO A 16 20.22 -9.81 -6.51
N ARG A 17 20.37 -11.10 -6.17
CA ARG A 17 19.38 -12.13 -6.52
C ARG A 17 18.05 -11.62 -6.01
N THR A 18 17.15 -11.21 -6.91
CA THR A 18 15.79 -10.82 -6.60
C THR A 18 15.20 -11.93 -5.75
N ARG A 19 14.99 -11.67 -4.46
CA ARG A 19 14.26 -12.59 -3.59
C ARG A 19 12.89 -12.72 -4.24
N ARG A 20 12.58 -13.93 -4.74
CA ARG A 20 11.31 -14.18 -5.41
C ARG A 20 10.20 -13.74 -4.47
N HIS A 21 9.42 -12.74 -4.91
CA HIS A 21 8.18 -12.36 -4.24
C HIS A 21 7.39 -13.63 -3.89
N ARG A 22 7.08 -13.83 -2.61
CA ARG A 22 6.31 -14.99 -2.14
C ARG A 22 4.97 -14.49 -1.63
N TRP A 23 3.93 -14.66 -2.42
CA TRP A 23 2.57 -14.49 -1.95
C TRP A 23 1.93 -15.86 -1.67
N PRO A 24 1.18 -16.07 -0.59
CA PRO A 24 0.74 -15.08 0.42
C PRO A 24 1.81 -14.75 1.47
N VAL A 25 1.85 -13.51 1.93
CA VAL A 25 2.73 -13.04 3.00
C VAL A 25 1.93 -12.26 4.06
N THR A 26 2.25 -12.51 5.34
CA THR A 26 1.73 -11.77 6.49
C THR A 26 2.86 -10.93 7.06
N LEU A 27 2.57 -9.65 7.34
CA LEU A 27 3.50 -8.72 7.98
C LEU A 27 2.91 -8.30 9.32
N GLN A 28 3.75 -8.10 10.35
CA GLN A 28 3.27 -7.73 11.68
C GLN A 28 4.25 -6.76 12.36
N HIS A 29 3.68 -5.79 13.07
CA HIS A 29 4.41 -4.93 14.00
C HIS A 29 3.51 -4.56 15.17
N GLY A 30 3.93 -4.94 16.38
CA GLY A 30 3.10 -4.83 17.57
C GLY A 30 1.74 -5.54 17.38
N GLU A 31 0.66 -4.81 17.61
CA GLU A 31 -0.72 -5.31 17.47
C GLU A 31 -1.26 -5.22 16.03
N ILE A 32 -0.51 -4.66 15.09
CA ILE A 32 -0.97 -4.44 13.71
C ILE A 32 -0.44 -5.56 12.81
N VAL A 33 -1.39 -6.24 12.14
CA VAL A 33 -1.10 -7.35 11.24
C VAL A 33 -1.68 -7.04 9.85
N LEU A 34 -0.83 -7.13 8.83
CA LEU A 34 -1.24 -7.16 7.43
C LEU A 34 -1.33 -8.62 6.99
N ALA A 35 -2.55 -9.11 6.79
CA ALA A 35 -2.79 -10.49 6.36
C ALA A 35 -3.47 -10.53 5.00
N PRO A 36 -3.10 -11.50 4.11
CA PRO A 36 -3.79 -11.69 2.84
C PRO A 36 -5.28 -11.93 3.04
N LEU A 37 -6.10 -11.40 2.11
CA LEU A 37 -7.55 -11.66 2.11
C LEU A 37 -7.83 -13.15 1.94
N ARG A 38 -8.77 -13.68 2.74
CA ARG A 38 -9.24 -15.06 2.67
C ARG A 38 -10.76 -15.09 2.60
N GLN A 39 -11.33 -16.11 1.99
CA GLN A 39 -12.79 -16.25 1.86
C GLN A 39 -13.52 -16.14 3.21
N ARG A 40 -12.94 -16.71 4.27
CA ARG A 40 -13.49 -16.66 5.63
C ARG A 40 -13.57 -15.25 6.23
N ASP A 41 -12.87 -14.28 5.67
CA ASP A 41 -12.82 -12.90 6.15
C ASP A 41 -14.02 -12.07 5.63
N GLY A 42 -14.82 -12.61 4.69
CA GLY A 42 -15.90 -11.93 4.00
C GLY A 42 -16.92 -11.30 4.95
N GLY A 43 -17.43 -12.07 5.91
CA GLY A 43 -18.40 -11.54 6.87
C GLY A 43 -17.88 -10.38 7.73
N ALA A 44 -16.59 -10.41 8.10
CA ALA A 44 -15.96 -9.29 8.81
C ALA A 44 -15.76 -8.08 7.89
N TRP A 45 -15.32 -8.32 6.66
CA TRP A 45 -15.07 -7.27 5.68
C TRP A 45 -16.37 -6.54 5.29
N GLU A 46 -17.42 -7.28 4.94
CA GLU A 46 -18.73 -6.71 4.56
C GLU A 46 -19.36 -5.91 5.71
N ARG A 47 -19.29 -6.45 6.94
CA ARG A 47 -19.80 -5.75 8.13
C ARG A 47 -19.08 -4.43 8.34
N VAL A 48 -17.74 -4.42 8.37
CA VAL A 48 -16.97 -3.19 8.60
C VAL A 48 -17.20 -2.18 7.46
N ARG A 49 -17.24 -2.62 6.22
CA ARG A 49 -17.54 -1.75 5.07
C ARG A 49 -18.93 -1.11 5.17
N ARG A 50 -19.95 -1.90 5.52
CA ARG A 50 -21.33 -1.41 5.70
C ARG A 50 -21.43 -0.41 6.84
N GLU A 51 -20.83 -0.71 7.99
CA GLU A 51 -20.79 0.18 9.16
C GLU A 51 -20.06 1.50 8.91
N ASN A 52 -19.16 1.52 7.94
CA ASN A 52 -18.35 2.67 7.57
C ASN A 52 -18.75 3.27 6.21
N SER A 53 -19.92 2.93 5.65
CA SER A 53 -20.30 3.35 4.29
C SER A 53 -20.28 4.87 4.10
N ALA A 54 -20.88 5.63 5.01
CA ALA A 54 -20.87 7.10 4.96
C ALA A 54 -19.45 7.70 5.13
N TRP A 55 -18.60 7.07 5.96
CA TRP A 55 -17.22 7.48 6.18
C TRP A 55 -16.31 7.22 4.99
N LEU A 56 -16.50 6.10 4.28
CA LEU A 56 -15.66 5.68 3.17
C LEU A 56 -16.09 6.26 1.84
N ARG A 57 -17.41 6.45 1.63
CA ARG A 57 -17.99 6.87 0.36
C ARG A 57 -17.26 8.04 -0.32
N PRO A 58 -16.90 9.16 0.34
CA PRO A 58 -16.24 10.28 -0.32
C PRO A 58 -14.85 9.94 -0.89
N TRP A 59 -14.27 8.80 -0.49
CA TRP A 59 -12.91 8.36 -0.83
C TRP A 59 -12.89 7.06 -1.61
N GLU A 60 -14.07 6.49 -1.88
CA GLU A 60 -14.19 5.19 -2.49
C GLU A 60 -14.00 5.27 -4.00
N ALA A 61 -13.07 4.45 -4.51
CA ALA A 61 -12.92 4.30 -5.95
C ALA A 61 -14.19 3.68 -6.54
N THR A 62 -14.72 4.33 -7.56
CA THR A 62 -15.88 3.88 -8.33
C THR A 62 -15.47 3.67 -9.77
N LEU A 63 -16.29 2.98 -10.54
CA LEU A 63 -16.03 2.73 -11.95
C LEU A 63 -16.77 3.75 -12.82
N PRO A 64 -16.12 4.29 -13.86
CA PRO A 64 -16.81 5.10 -14.85
C PRO A 64 -17.92 4.31 -15.55
N PRO A 65 -18.98 4.98 -16.07
CA PRO A 65 -20.01 4.32 -16.86
C PRO A 65 -19.42 3.49 -18.02
N GLY A 66 -19.93 2.27 -18.22
CA GLY A 66 -19.46 1.36 -19.26
C GLY A 66 -18.24 0.50 -18.90
N SER A 67 -17.68 0.66 -17.69
CA SER A 67 -16.59 -0.22 -17.21
C SER A 67 -17.10 -1.58 -16.78
N ASP A 68 -16.24 -2.60 -16.90
CA ASP A 68 -16.53 -3.93 -16.32
C ASP A 68 -16.65 -3.81 -14.79
N PRO A 69 -17.79 -4.18 -14.18
CA PRO A 69 -17.99 -4.08 -12.74
C PRO A 69 -17.06 -4.99 -11.93
N GLY A 70 -16.37 -5.91 -12.58
CA GLY A 70 -15.50 -6.88 -11.92
C GLY A 70 -16.30 -7.92 -11.11
N PRO A 71 -15.66 -8.57 -10.12
CA PRO A 71 -16.29 -9.66 -9.38
C PRO A 71 -17.44 -9.17 -8.49
N ALA A 72 -18.65 -9.72 -8.69
CA ALA A 72 -19.85 -9.38 -7.95
C ALA A 72 -19.89 -9.91 -6.50
N THR A 73 -18.99 -10.83 -6.13
CA THR A 73 -18.96 -11.46 -4.81
C THR A 73 -17.62 -11.29 -4.13
N PHE A 74 -17.61 -11.30 -2.78
CA PHE A 74 -16.35 -11.27 -2.03
C PHE A 74 -15.43 -12.45 -2.38
N THR A 75 -15.99 -13.65 -2.60
CA THR A 75 -15.22 -14.83 -3.04
C THR A 75 -14.56 -14.59 -4.40
N GLY A 76 -15.27 -14.00 -5.35
CA GLY A 76 -14.72 -13.59 -6.64
C GLY A 76 -13.61 -12.56 -6.48
N LEU A 77 -13.82 -11.53 -5.64
CA LEU A 77 -12.82 -10.53 -5.31
C LEU A 77 -11.54 -11.18 -4.75
N VAL A 78 -11.66 -12.05 -3.74
CA VAL A 78 -10.50 -12.76 -3.15
C VAL A 78 -9.74 -13.56 -4.21
N ARG A 79 -10.45 -14.25 -5.11
CA ARG A 79 -9.84 -15.05 -6.18
C ARG A 79 -9.04 -14.15 -7.14
N THR A 80 -9.66 -13.07 -7.63
CA THR A 80 -9.04 -12.11 -8.55
C THR A 80 -7.80 -11.46 -7.93
N LEU A 81 -7.94 -10.91 -6.73
CA LEU A 81 -6.83 -10.25 -6.03
C LEU A 81 -5.69 -11.22 -5.70
N SER A 82 -6.01 -12.45 -5.27
CA SER A 82 -4.99 -13.48 -4.99
C SER A 82 -4.26 -13.92 -6.24
N HIS A 83 -4.92 -13.96 -7.38
CA HIS A 83 -4.29 -14.27 -8.67
C HIS A 83 -3.29 -13.17 -9.04
N GLN A 84 -3.71 -11.91 -9.06
CA GLN A 84 -2.85 -10.77 -9.35
C GLN A 84 -1.67 -10.66 -8.38
N ALA A 85 -1.88 -11.03 -7.11
CA ALA A 85 -0.82 -11.02 -6.10
C ALA A 85 0.24 -12.11 -6.34
N ARG A 86 -0.15 -13.32 -6.78
CA ARG A 86 0.81 -14.37 -7.15
C ARG A 86 1.65 -13.99 -8.37
N GLU A 87 1.09 -13.19 -9.27
CA GLU A 87 1.80 -12.63 -10.42
C GLU A 87 2.66 -11.40 -10.09
N GLY A 88 2.67 -10.98 -8.83
CA GLY A 88 3.44 -9.82 -8.39
C GLY A 88 2.90 -8.47 -8.85
N ARG A 89 1.66 -8.41 -9.37
CA ARG A 89 1.03 -7.18 -9.87
C ARG A 89 0.32 -6.37 -8.79
N MET A 90 0.04 -7.02 -7.65
CA MET A 90 -0.70 -6.41 -6.54
C MET A 90 -0.35 -7.08 -5.22
N LEU A 91 -0.53 -6.37 -4.09
CA LEU A 91 -0.41 -6.90 -2.74
C LEU A 91 -1.63 -6.44 -1.92
N PRO A 92 -2.70 -7.24 -1.89
CA PRO A 92 -3.92 -6.89 -1.17
C PRO A 92 -3.89 -7.47 0.25
N TRP A 93 -3.75 -6.62 1.28
CA TRP A 93 -3.82 -7.02 2.67
C TRP A 93 -5.05 -6.48 3.38
N LEU A 94 -5.64 -7.28 4.23
CA LEU A 94 -6.48 -6.80 5.32
C LEU A 94 -5.60 -6.32 6.47
N VAL A 95 -5.98 -5.21 7.08
CA VAL A 95 -5.32 -4.66 8.27
C VAL A 95 -6.09 -5.13 9.49
N TRP A 96 -5.44 -5.93 10.31
CA TRP A 96 -6.00 -6.43 11.57
C TRP A 96 -5.36 -5.74 12.76
N LEU A 97 -6.15 -5.48 13.79
CA LEU A 97 -5.69 -5.07 15.12
C LEU A 97 -5.86 -6.27 16.04
N GLU A 98 -4.75 -6.78 16.57
CA GLU A 98 -4.68 -7.92 17.50
C GLU A 98 -4.26 -7.43 18.89
N PRO A 99 -5.20 -7.00 19.75
CA PRO A 99 -4.87 -6.44 21.07
C PRO A 99 -4.08 -7.43 21.93
N GLY A 100 -2.91 -7.00 22.43
CA GLY A 100 -2.01 -7.84 23.21
C GLY A 100 -1.42 -9.01 22.41
N GLY A 101 -1.49 -8.99 21.06
CA GLY A 101 -1.07 -10.10 20.21
C GLY A 101 -2.04 -11.28 20.21
N ASP A 102 -3.22 -11.14 20.81
CA ASP A 102 -4.21 -12.21 20.88
C ASP A 102 -5.09 -12.24 19.62
N ARG A 103 -4.83 -13.24 18.80
CA ARG A 103 -5.54 -13.45 17.54
C ARG A 103 -7.05 -13.73 17.71
N LYS A 104 -7.49 -14.25 18.87
CA LYS A 104 -8.89 -14.48 19.16
C LYS A 104 -9.66 -13.17 19.35
N ARG A 105 -8.94 -12.11 19.71
CA ARG A 105 -9.47 -10.75 19.90
C ARG A 105 -9.26 -9.87 18.68
N ALA A 106 -8.76 -10.43 17.57
CA ALA A 106 -8.47 -9.69 16.35
C ALA A 106 -9.73 -8.98 15.81
N ARG A 107 -9.53 -7.72 15.40
CA ARG A 107 -10.58 -6.91 14.76
C ARG A 107 -10.09 -6.45 13.42
N LEU A 108 -10.94 -6.55 12.41
CA LEU A 108 -10.65 -5.95 11.11
C LEU A 108 -10.64 -4.42 11.27
N ALA A 109 -9.49 -3.83 11.06
CA ALA A 109 -9.28 -2.39 11.17
C ALA A 109 -9.38 -1.66 9.83
N GLY A 110 -9.13 -2.36 8.71
CA GLY A 110 -9.12 -1.74 7.39
C GLY A 110 -8.54 -2.65 6.32
N GLN A 111 -8.13 -2.02 5.23
CA GLN A 111 -7.45 -2.69 4.12
C GLN A 111 -6.35 -1.79 3.58
N LEU A 112 -5.26 -2.38 3.14
CA LEU A 112 -4.18 -1.75 2.40
C LEU A 112 -3.88 -2.59 1.16
N THR A 113 -3.76 -1.92 0.03
CA THR A 113 -3.41 -2.57 -1.23
C THR A 113 -2.26 -1.82 -1.89
N VAL A 114 -1.22 -2.54 -2.28
CA VAL A 114 -0.24 -2.04 -3.25
C VAL A 114 -0.70 -2.50 -4.63
N SER A 115 -0.92 -1.60 -5.54
CA SER A 115 -1.41 -1.87 -6.90
C SER A 115 -0.52 -1.21 -7.95
N GLY A 116 -0.76 -1.52 -9.22
CA GLY A 116 0.01 -0.95 -10.32
C GLY A 116 1.50 -1.27 -10.21
N ILE A 117 1.85 -2.44 -9.70
CA ILE A 117 3.26 -2.83 -9.54
C ILE A 117 3.87 -3.07 -10.90
N VAL A 118 4.87 -2.26 -11.22
CA VAL A 118 5.63 -2.32 -12.46
C VAL A 118 7.10 -2.57 -12.12
N GLY A 119 7.72 -3.51 -12.79
CA GLY A 119 9.15 -3.82 -12.65
C GLY A 119 10.01 -3.06 -13.67
N GLY A 120 11.24 -3.54 -13.85
CA GLY A 120 12.20 -2.98 -14.82
C GLY A 120 12.66 -1.58 -14.44
N SER A 121 12.76 -0.70 -15.40
CA SER A 121 13.23 0.68 -15.21
C SER A 121 12.28 1.54 -14.36
N ALA A 122 11.00 1.20 -14.29
CA ALA A 122 10.01 1.92 -13.48
C ALA A 122 10.11 1.51 -12.01
N SER A 123 10.12 0.21 -11.71
CA SER A 123 10.30 -0.40 -10.38
C SER A 123 9.50 0.29 -9.27
N TRP A 124 8.19 0.44 -9.46
CA TRP A 124 7.31 1.20 -8.56
C TRP A 124 5.97 0.53 -8.32
N GLY A 125 5.22 1.03 -7.33
CA GLY A 125 3.84 0.66 -7.04
C GLY A 125 3.10 1.78 -6.33
N GLN A 126 1.77 1.68 -6.27
CA GLN A 126 0.90 2.66 -5.64
C GLN A 126 0.16 2.04 -4.45
N ILE A 127 0.12 2.74 -3.32
CA ILE A 127 -0.61 2.30 -2.13
C ILE A 127 -1.96 3.04 -2.04
N GLY A 128 -3.03 2.24 -1.87
CA GLY A 128 -4.33 2.70 -1.43
C GLY A 128 -4.75 2.01 -0.13
N TYR A 129 -5.50 2.71 0.74
CA TYR A 129 -5.95 2.17 2.02
C TYR A 129 -7.25 2.78 2.51
N TRP A 130 -7.92 2.08 3.41
CA TRP A 130 -9.01 2.59 4.22
C TRP A 130 -8.93 2.02 5.64
N VAL A 131 -9.60 2.68 6.59
CA VAL A 131 -9.64 2.31 8.01
C VAL A 131 -11.05 2.50 8.57
N ASP A 132 -11.44 1.63 9.51
CA ASP A 132 -12.65 1.81 10.33
C ASP A 132 -12.56 3.15 11.08
N GLN A 133 -13.61 3.97 10.96
CA GLN A 133 -13.70 5.29 11.58
C GLN A 133 -13.40 5.25 13.09
N ARG A 134 -13.89 4.21 13.78
CA ARG A 134 -13.70 4.00 15.23
C ARG A 134 -12.24 3.77 15.62
N LEU A 135 -11.41 3.38 14.67
CA LEU A 135 -9.98 3.07 14.85
C LEU A 135 -9.07 4.11 14.20
N ALA A 136 -9.65 5.13 13.55
CA ALA A 136 -8.87 6.20 12.93
C ALA A 136 -8.11 7.02 14.00
N GLY A 137 -6.95 7.57 13.61
CA GLY A 137 -6.10 8.38 14.50
C GLY A 137 -5.18 7.60 15.45
N ARG A 138 -5.28 6.27 15.52
CA ARG A 138 -4.50 5.42 16.44
C ARG A 138 -3.15 4.95 15.87
N GLY A 139 -2.68 5.52 14.78
CA GLY A 139 -1.39 5.13 14.16
C GLY A 139 -1.45 3.83 13.35
N ILE A 140 -2.62 3.19 13.19
CA ILE A 140 -2.78 1.91 12.49
C ILE A 140 -2.35 2.04 11.02
N ILE A 141 -2.88 3.02 10.29
CA ILE A 141 -2.55 3.19 8.86
C ILE A 141 -1.09 3.59 8.65
N PRO A 142 -0.50 4.54 9.37
CA PRO A 142 0.94 4.79 9.24
C PRO A 142 1.80 3.54 9.45
N THR A 143 1.51 2.72 10.46
CA THR A 143 2.23 1.46 10.69
C THR A 143 2.00 0.46 9.55
N ALA A 144 0.76 0.31 9.08
CA ALA A 144 0.44 -0.57 7.95
C ALA A 144 1.16 -0.15 6.66
N VAL A 145 1.19 1.16 6.37
CA VAL A 145 1.92 1.71 5.21
C VAL A 145 3.42 1.46 5.35
N ALA A 146 3.99 1.70 6.53
CA ALA A 146 5.42 1.47 6.77
C ALA A 146 5.81 0.00 6.57
N LEU A 147 5.03 -0.94 7.11
CA LEU A 147 5.23 -2.39 6.89
C LEU A 147 5.18 -2.76 5.40
N ALA A 148 4.18 -2.25 4.66
CA ALA A 148 4.00 -2.53 3.25
C ALA A 148 5.15 -1.94 2.40
N VAL A 149 5.61 -0.71 2.70
CA VAL A 149 6.72 -0.06 2.01
C VAL A 149 8.02 -0.83 2.25
N ASP A 150 8.33 -1.20 3.49
CA ASP A 150 9.54 -1.97 3.79
C ASP A 150 9.56 -3.34 3.09
N TYR A 151 8.40 -3.98 2.98
CA TYR A 151 8.26 -5.21 2.19
C TYR A 151 8.49 -4.96 0.69
N CYS A 152 7.92 -3.88 0.14
CA CYS A 152 8.07 -3.53 -1.27
C CYS A 152 9.54 -3.22 -1.61
N PHE A 153 10.22 -2.45 -0.79
CA PHE A 153 11.62 -2.09 -1.04
C PHE A 153 12.57 -3.27 -0.78
N GLY A 154 12.40 -3.96 0.36
CA GLY A 154 13.32 -5.01 0.77
C GLY A 154 13.11 -6.36 0.08
N ALA A 155 11.86 -6.86 0.02
CA ALA A 155 11.55 -8.19 -0.50
C ALA A 155 11.26 -8.21 -1.99
N MET A 156 10.55 -7.18 -2.50
CA MET A 156 10.22 -7.08 -3.92
C MET A 156 11.26 -6.33 -4.74
N GLY A 157 12.10 -5.52 -4.10
CA GLY A 157 13.12 -4.70 -4.78
C GLY A 157 12.52 -3.55 -5.57
N LEU A 158 11.35 -3.04 -5.19
CA LEU A 158 10.82 -1.81 -5.77
C LEU A 158 11.68 -0.62 -5.34
N ASN A 159 11.77 0.36 -6.21
CA ASN A 159 12.51 1.60 -5.96
C ASN A 159 11.61 2.73 -5.44
N ARG A 160 10.31 2.66 -5.73
CA ARG A 160 9.40 3.78 -5.48
C ARG A 160 8.01 3.31 -5.06
N ILE A 161 7.43 4.01 -4.08
CA ILE A 161 6.01 3.88 -3.72
C ILE A 161 5.35 5.26 -3.83
N GLU A 162 4.18 5.27 -4.49
CA GLU A 162 3.31 6.44 -4.58
C GLU A 162 2.05 6.28 -3.75
N ILE A 163 1.51 7.42 -3.28
CA ILE A 163 0.17 7.51 -2.68
C ILE A 163 -0.51 8.72 -3.30
N ALA A 164 -1.67 8.49 -3.94
CA ALA A 164 -2.50 9.54 -4.51
C ALA A 164 -3.67 9.85 -3.55
N ILE A 165 -3.83 11.11 -3.18
CA ILE A 165 -4.78 11.54 -2.16
C ILE A 165 -5.59 12.73 -2.67
N ARG A 166 -6.91 12.67 -2.56
CA ARG A 166 -7.74 13.84 -2.83
C ARG A 166 -7.36 15.00 -1.89
N PRO A 167 -7.29 16.27 -2.38
CA PRO A 167 -6.90 17.42 -1.58
C PRO A 167 -7.73 17.60 -0.30
N GLU A 168 -9.00 17.18 -0.32
CA GLU A 168 -9.93 17.31 0.82
C GLU A 168 -9.71 16.23 1.89
N ASN A 169 -8.95 15.16 1.60
CA ASN A 169 -8.71 14.08 2.56
C ASN A 169 -7.58 14.41 3.53
N VAL A 170 -7.83 15.39 4.41
CA VAL A 170 -6.87 15.88 5.39
C VAL A 170 -6.30 14.76 6.27
N ARG A 171 -7.08 13.70 6.53
CA ARG A 171 -6.61 12.58 7.35
C ARG A 171 -5.54 11.76 6.64
N SER A 172 -5.74 11.44 5.36
CA SER A 172 -4.72 10.75 4.54
C SER A 172 -3.50 11.64 4.29
N LEU A 173 -3.68 12.97 4.11
CA LEU A 173 -2.56 13.90 4.00
C LEU A 173 -1.68 13.90 5.26
N ARG A 174 -2.26 13.76 6.45
CA ARG A 174 -1.50 13.61 7.70
C ARG A 174 -0.71 12.30 7.77
N VAL A 175 -1.18 11.22 7.13
CA VAL A 175 -0.46 9.95 7.08
C VAL A 175 0.84 10.10 6.29
N VAL A 176 0.76 10.62 5.08
CA VAL A 176 1.93 10.80 4.21
C VAL A 176 2.93 11.80 4.79
N ALA A 177 2.45 12.88 5.42
CA ALA A 177 3.29 13.85 6.10
C ALA A 177 4.06 13.21 7.28
N LYS A 178 3.39 12.42 8.14
CA LYS A 178 4.04 11.71 9.26
C LYS A 178 5.09 10.70 8.80
N LEU A 179 4.89 10.08 7.66
CA LEU A 179 5.82 9.08 7.12
C LEU A 179 6.93 9.70 6.25
N GLY A 180 6.85 11.02 5.99
CA GLY A 180 7.87 11.73 5.23
C GLY A 180 7.82 11.44 3.72
N PHE A 181 6.62 11.14 3.18
CA PHE A 181 6.44 11.11 1.74
C PHE A 181 6.56 12.52 1.16
N ARG A 182 7.29 12.65 0.07
CA ARG A 182 7.53 13.91 -0.64
C ARG A 182 6.35 14.25 -1.55
N PRO A 183 5.77 15.47 -1.50
CA PRO A 183 4.76 15.90 -2.46
C PRO A 183 5.39 16.10 -3.85
N GLU A 184 4.70 15.65 -4.90
CA GLU A 184 5.20 15.76 -6.28
C GLU A 184 4.25 16.51 -7.22
N GLY A 185 3.08 16.89 -6.76
CA GLY A 185 2.18 17.72 -7.53
C GLY A 185 0.75 17.22 -7.58
N LEU A 186 -0.07 17.95 -8.33
CA LEU A 186 -1.48 17.64 -8.56
C LEU A 186 -1.66 16.91 -9.89
N ARG A 187 -2.43 15.84 -9.89
CA ARG A 187 -2.96 15.17 -11.09
C ARG A 187 -4.44 15.50 -11.23
N PRO A 188 -4.85 16.42 -12.12
CA PRO A 188 -6.24 16.75 -12.31
C PRO A 188 -7.03 15.56 -12.87
N ARG A 189 -8.27 15.37 -12.38
CA ARG A 189 -9.21 14.33 -12.84
C ARG A 189 -8.58 12.94 -12.96
N TYR A 190 -7.79 12.57 -11.98
CA TYR A 190 -6.89 11.41 -12.05
C TYR A 190 -7.58 10.07 -11.79
N LEU A 191 -8.42 9.98 -10.75
CA LEU A 191 -9.14 8.77 -10.38
C LEU A 191 -10.64 9.03 -10.28
N HIS A 192 -11.42 8.00 -10.62
CA HIS A 192 -12.87 8.05 -10.48
C HIS A 192 -13.25 7.68 -9.04
N ILE A 193 -13.72 8.67 -8.27
CA ILE A 193 -14.03 8.56 -6.85
C ILE A 193 -15.42 9.12 -6.58
N ASP A 194 -16.25 8.36 -5.85
CA ASP A 194 -17.64 8.77 -5.50
C ASP A 194 -18.41 9.29 -6.71
N GLY A 195 -18.36 8.54 -7.81
CA GLY A 195 -19.14 8.80 -9.03
C GLY A 195 -18.59 9.85 -9.99
N ASP A 196 -17.36 10.39 -9.76
CA ASP A 196 -16.77 11.39 -10.67
C ASP A 196 -15.24 11.32 -10.69
N TRP A 197 -14.63 11.87 -11.76
CA TRP A 197 -13.19 12.05 -11.86
C TRP A 197 -12.72 13.15 -10.91
N ARG A 198 -11.80 12.81 -10.00
CA ARG A 198 -11.33 13.70 -8.95
C ARG A 198 -9.83 13.97 -9.06
N ASP A 199 -9.45 15.18 -8.66
CA ASP A 199 -8.07 15.61 -8.55
C ASP A 199 -7.39 14.88 -7.38
N HIS A 200 -6.10 14.57 -7.55
CA HIS A 200 -5.29 13.94 -6.50
C HIS A 200 -3.93 14.61 -6.40
N LEU A 201 -3.54 14.93 -5.18
CA LEU A 201 -2.16 15.21 -4.84
C LEU A 201 -1.39 13.89 -4.82
N VAL A 202 -0.22 13.85 -5.44
CA VAL A 202 0.66 12.67 -5.49
C VAL A 202 1.81 12.88 -4.54
N PHE A 203 2.05 11.85 -3.72
CA PHE A 203 3.15 11.76 -2.79
C PHE A 203 3.99 10.54 -3.11
N ALA A 204 5.31 10.66 -3.01
CA ALA A 204 6.22 9.57 -3.31
C ALA A 204 7.28 9.39 -2.22
N LEU A 205 7.79 8.16 -2.15
CA LEU A 205 8.94 7.79 -1.34
C LEU A 205 9.79 6.81 -2.14
N ASN A 206 11.10 7.05 -2.19
CA ASN A 206 12.05 6.16 -2.84
C ASN A 206 12.81 5.33 -1.78
N ALA A 207 13.31 4.17 -2.19
CA ALA A 207 14.00 3.23 -1.28
C ALA A 207 15.23 3.85 -0.62
N GLU A 208 15.98 4.68 -1.34
CA GLU A 208 17.16 5.39 -0.85
C GLU A 208 16.87 6.43 0.22
N GLU A 209 15.64 6.93 0.30
CA GLU A 209 15.21 7.91 1.31
C GLU A 209 14.95 7.26 2.68
N VAL A 210 14.88 5.92 2.73
CA VAL A 210 14.63 5.12 3.95
C VAL A 210 15.56 3.91 4.04
N PRO A 211 16.88 4.11 4.05
CA PRO A 211 17.85 3.01 4.00
C PRO A 211 17.75 2.06 5.19
N GLU A 212 17.24 2.53 6.32
CA GLU A 212 17.03 1.75 7.55
C GLU A 212 15.60 1.21 7.70
N GLY A 213 14.73 1.47 6.72
CA GLY A 213 13.31 1.12 6.70
C GLY A 213 12.39 2.26 7.18
N LEU A 214 11.20 2.30 6.61
CA LEU A 214 10.17 3.29 6.95
C LEU A 214 9.54 3.01 8.32
N LEU A 215 9.42 1.74 8.69
CA LEU A 215 8.90 1.33 9.99
C LEU A 215 9.78 1.85 11.14
N ARG A 216 11.11 1.74 10.99
CA ARG A 216 12.05 2.29 11.97
C ARG A 216 11.93 3.81 12.10
N ARG A 217 11.79 4.54 10.97
CA ARG A 217 11.52 5.98 10.98
C ARG A 217 10.25 6.28 11.75
N TRP A 218 9.18 5.55 11.47
CA TRP A 218 7.88 5.73 12.12
C TRP A 218 7.93 5.48 13.62
N ASP A 219 8.61 4.42 14.06
CA ASP A 219 8.78 4.10 15.48
C ASP A 219 9.56 5.18 16.24
N ASN A 220 10.60 5.73 15.62
CA ASN A 220 11.39 6.82 16.21
C ASN A 220 10.56 8.08 16.42
N LEU A 221 9.62 8.39 15.54
CA LEU A 221 8.71 9.53 15.68
C LEU A 221 7.66 9.36 16.80
N ARG A 222 7.46 8.13 17.29
CA ARG A 222 6.49 7.78 18.35
C ARG A 222 7.11 7.58 19.70
N ARG A 223 8.41 7.54 19.78
CA ARG A 223 9.12 7.51 21.07
C ARG A 223 8.96 8.86 21.75
N PRO A 224 8.56 8.87 23.05
CA PRO A 224 8.45 10.10 23.82
C PRO A 224 9.78 10.81 23.98
#